data_911dac7d63acce289260d893eb7bb1af
#
_entry.id   911dac7d63acce289260d893eb7bb1af
#
_cell.length_a   1.000
_cell.length_b   1.000
_cell.length_c   1.000
_cell.angle_alpha   90.00
_cell.angle_beta   90.00
_cell.angle_gamma   90.00
#
_symmetry.space_group_name_H-M   'P 1'
#
loop_
_entity.id
_entity.type
_entity.pdbx_description
1 polymer ?
#
loop_
_entity_poly.entity_id
_entity_poly.type
_entity_poly.pdbx_seq_one_letter_code
_entity_poly.pdbx_strand_id
1 'polypeptide(L)'
;MNGRARTRGTVRIVGTGLLGASIGHALSALDVDVALFDAAPTQLKLAIDYGAGRAARDDDAPSLVVVAVPPDVTADVIERELAMYPHAVVTDVASVKLAPLGELRERGVDLTHYIGSHPLAGRERGGAISARADIFI
;
A
#
# COMPACT_ATOMS: atom_id res chain seq x y z
N MET A 1 -5.22 7.70 -24.06
CA MET A 1 -5.12 7.90 -23.62
C MET A 1 -4.20 7.91 -23.15
N ASN A 2 -3.74 8.06 -23.49
CA ASN A 2 -2.99 8.17 -23.16
C ASN A 2 -2.49 8.46 -21.89
N GLY A 3 -1.97 9.03 -21.28
CA GLY A 3 -1.64 9.18 -19.91
C GLY A 3 -2.25 8.17 -18.99
N ARG A 4 -2.70 7.11 -19.54
CA ARG A 4 -3.41 6.10 -18.79
C ARG A 4 -2.44 5.30 -17.91
N ALA A 5 -2.79 5.12 -16.66
CA ALA A 5 -2.00 4.33 -15.75
C ALA A 5 -1.95 2.87 -16.18
N ARG A 6 -0.88 2.21 -15.87
CA ARG A 6 -0.75 0.78 -16.16
C ARG A 6 -1.60 -0.06 -15.24
N THR A 7 -1.72 0.37 -13.99
CA THR A 7 -2.57 -0.30 -13.03
C THR A 7 -4.02 0.02 -13.34
N ARG A 8 -4.82 -0.99 -13.45
CA ARG A 8 -6.25 -0.83 -13.66
C ARG A 8 -6.97 -0.99 -12.34
N GLY A 9 -8.06 -0.26 -12.21
CA GLY A 9 -8.86 -0.30 -11.02
C GLY A 9 -8.25 0.54 -9.92
N THR A 10 -8.71 0.30 -8.71
CA THR A 10 -8.33 1.09 -7.56
C THR A 10 -7.12 0.48 -6.87
N VAL A 11 -6.21 1.34 -6.44
CA VAL A 11 -5.13 0.95 -5.54
C VAL A 11 -5.51 1.42 -4.14
N ARG A 12 -5.57 0.48 -3.21
CA ARG A 12 -5.88 0.80 -1.82
C ARG A 12 -4.58 0.87 -1.03
N ILE A 13 -4.37 1.95 -0.30
CA ILE A 13 -3.21 2.11 0.55
C ILE A 13 -3.67 2.13 2.00
N VAL A 14 -3.15 1.21 2.79
CA VAL A 14 -3.44 1.12 4.21
C VAL A 14 -2.25 1.65 4.97
N GLY A 15 -2.46 2.74 5.69
CA GLY A 15 -1.39 3.45 6.38
C GLY A 15 -0.96 4.67 5.60
N THR A 16 -1.22 5.85 6.16
CA THR A 16 -0.98 7.12 5.47
C THR A 16 0.07 7.96 6.19
N GLY A 17 1.06 7.30 6.76
CA GLY A 17 2.24 8.00 7.22
C GLY A 17 3.07 8.46 6.02
N LEU A 18 4.32 8.78 6.27
CA LEU A 18 5.16 9.38 5.24
C LEU A 18 5.24 8.52 3.98
N LEU A 19 5.53 7.24 4.15
CA LEU A 19 5.73 6.37 2.98
C LEU A 19 4.43 6.13 2.24
N GLY A 20 3.36 5.78 2.95
CA GLY A 20 2.07 5.54 2.32
C GLY A 20 1.55 6.76 1.59
N ALA A 21 1.67 7.93 2.21
CA ALA A 21 1.24 9.17 1.58
C ALA A 21 2.08 9.50 0.35
N SER A 22 3.38 9.23 0.40
CA SER A 22 4.25 9.48 -0.75
C SER A 22 3.90 8.60 -1.93
N ILE A 23 3.65 7.32 -1.66
CA ILE A 23 3.25 6.39 -2.71
C ILE A 23 1.92 6.82 -3.31
N GLY A 24 0.97 7.18 -2.46
CA GLY A 24 -0.35 7.62 -2.93
C GLY A 24 -0.25 8.87 -3.79
N HIS A 25 0.56 9.81 -3.37
CA HIS A 25 0.75 11.05 -4.14
C HIS A 25 1.34 10.74 -5.51
N ALA A 26 2.35 9.88 -5.57
CA ALA A 26 2.98 9.53 -6.84
C ALA A 26 2.00 8.82 -7.78
N LEU A 27 1.21 7.89 -7.25
CA LEU A 27 0.24 7.18 -8.06
C LEU A 27 -0.89 8.09 -8.51
N SER A 28 -1.36 8.97 -7.63
CA SER A 28 -2.41 9.92 -7.98
C SER A 28 -1.95 10.85 -9.11
N ALA A 29 -0.68 11.21 -9.10
CA ALA A 29 -0.12 12.04 -10.16
C ALA A 29 -0.10 11.32 -11.51
N LEU A 30 -0.23 10.01 -11.51
CA LEU A 30 -0.29 9.19 -12.72
C LEU A 30 -1.74 8.81 -13.06
N ASP A 31 -2.70 9.49 -12.49
CA ASP A 31 -4.13 9.25 -12.72
C ASP A 31 -4.61 7.88 -12.25
N VAL A 32 -3.94 7.32 -11.27
CA VAL A 32 -4.41 6.10 -10.62
C VAL A 32 -5.44 6.49 -9.57
N ASP A 33 -6.54 5.75 -9.49
CA ASP A 33 -7.52 5.94 -8.44
C ASP A 33 -6.98 5.33 -7.14
N VAL A 34 -6.63 6.19 -6.18
CA VAL A 34 -6.01 5.77 -4.94
C VAL A 34 -7.00 5.94 -3.79
N ALA A 35 -7.32 4.85 -3.12
CA ALA A 35 -8.19 4.83 -1.95
C ALA A 35 -7.31 4.68 -0.71
N LEU A 36 -7.43 5.62 0.22
CA LEU A 36 -6.59 5.67 1.40
C LEU A 36 -7.37 5.23 2.64
N PHE A 37 -6.75 4.41 3.46
CA PHE A 37 -7.29 4.05 4.75
C PHE A 37 -6.23 4.20 5.83
N ASP A 38 -6.63 4.79 6.95
CA ASP A 38 -5.77 4.89 8.13
C ASP A 38 -6.67 4.84 9.35
N ALA A 39 -6.23 4.11 10.37
CA ALA A 39 -6.99 4.03 11.62
C ALA A 39 -7.00 5.37 12.35
N ALA A 40 -6.07 6.27 12.05
CA ALA A 40 -6.02 7.60 12.64
C ALA A 40 -6.65 8.61 11.70
N PRO A 41 -7.84 9.14 12.03
CA PRO A 41 -8.55 10.05 11.11
C PRO A 41 -7.76 11.31 10.76
N THR A 42 -6.98 11.84 11.69
CA THR A 42 -6.17 13.02 11.41
C THR A 42 -5.10 12.73 10.37
N GLN A 43 -4.43 11.58 10.48
CA GLN A 43 -3.45 11.16 9.48
C GLN A 43 -4.09 11.03 8.12
N LEU A 44 -5.26 10.41 8.07
CA LEU A 44 -5.97 10.23 6.82
C LEU A 44 -6.28 11.57 6.17
N LYS A 45 -6.79 12.51 6.96
CA LYS A 45 -7.14 13.82 6.44
C LYS A 45 -5.92 14.54 5.88
N LEU A 46 -4.80 14.47 6.58
CA LEU A 46 -3.58 15.11 6.12
C LEU A 46 -3.11 14.52 4.79
N ALA A 47 -3.20 13.21 4.65
CA ALA A 47 -2.80 12.56 3.41
C ALA A 47 -3.70 12.96 2.25
N ILE A 48 -5.00 13.06 2.49
CA ILE A 48 -5.94 13.51 1.46
C ILE A 48 -5.61 14.94 1.05
N ASP A 49 -5.39 15.82 2.03
CA ASP A 49 -5.06 17.21 1.75
C ASP A 49 -3.75 17.34 0.98
N TYR A 50 -2.82 16.43 1.23
CA TYR A 50 -1.54 16.40 0.53
C TYR A 50 -1.67 15.95 -0.93
N GLY A 51 -2.77 15.32 -1.28
CA GLY A 51 -2.98 14.84 -2.64
C GLY A 51 -2.62 13.38 -2.81
N ALA A 52 -2.58 12.61 -1.73
CA ALA A 52 -2.21 11.19 -1.80
C ALA A 52 -3.33 10.33 -2.34
N GLY A 53 -4.56 10.81 -2.32
CA GLY A 53 -5.69 10.04 -2.79
C GLY A 53 -6.98 10.49 -2.11
N ARG A 54 -7.97 9.66 -2.18
CA ARG A 54 -9.26 9.88 -1.54
C ARG A 54 -9.49 8.89 -0.41
N ALA A 55 -10.46 9.15 0.43
CA ALA A 55 -10.80 8.21 1.48
C ALA A 55 -11.35 6.92 0.87
N ALA A 56 -10.99 5.79 1.46
CA ALA A 56 -11.52 4.50 1.05
C ALA A 56 -13.02 4.42 1.33
N ARG A 57 -13.72 3.67 0.52
CA ARG A 57 -15.15 3.45 0.65
C ARG A 57 -15.43 1.95 0.74
N ASP A 58 -16.53 1.60 1.38
CA ASP A 58 -16.88 0.19 1.58
C ASP A 58 -17.11 -0.56 0.28
N ASP A 59 -17.51 0.13 -0.77
CA ASP A 59 -17.77 -0.50 -2.06
C ASP A 59 -16.57 -0.51 -3.00
N ASP A 60 -15.40 -0.09 -2.51
CA ASP A 60 -14.19 -0.17 -3.32
C ASP A 60 -13.85 -1.62 -3.63
N ALA A 61 -13.36 -1.85 -4.86
CA ALA A 61 -12.90 -3.17 -5.28
C ALA A 61 -11.46 -3.02 -5.79
N PRO A 62 -10.49 -2.89 -4.88
CA PRO A 62 -9.11 -2.65 -5.30
C PRO A 62 -8.52 -3.85 -6.01
N SER A 63 -7.67 -3.58 -6.98
CA SER A 63 -6.88 -4.62 -7.63
C SER A 63 -5.54 -4.80 -6.95
N LEU A 64 -5.09 -3.79 -6.22
CA LEU A 64 -3.82 -3.82 -5.49
C LEU A 64 -4.03 -3.17 -4.13
N VAL A 65 -3.51 -3.79 -3.10
CA VAL A 65 -3.50 -3.23 -1.75
C VAL A 65 -2.06 -3.07 -1.32
N VAL A 66 -1.70 -1.86 -0.92
CA VAL A 66 -0.36 -1.53 -0.43
C VAL A 66 -0.46 -1.30 1.07
N VAL A 67 0.27 -2.11 1.84
CA VAL A 67 0.26 -2.01 3.30
C VAL A 67 1.51 -1.25 3.73
N ALA A 68 1.30 -0.08 4.32
CA ALA A 68 2.38 0.82 4.73
C ALA A 68 2.18 1.23 6.19
N VAL A 69 2.00 0.25 7.06
CA VAL A 69 1.76 0.46 8.49
C VAL A 69 3.02 0.13 9.27
N PRO A 70 3.06 0.50 10.56
CA PRO A 70 4.22 0.15 11.40
C PRO A 70 4.48 -1.36 11.43
N PRO A 71 5.74 -1.76 11.61
CA PRO A 71 6.11 -3.18 11.51
C PRO A 71 5.35 -4.09 12.46
N ASP A 72 5.01 -3.61 13.66
CA ASP A 72 4.38 -4.45 14.67
C ASP A 72 2.95 -4.83 14.33
N VAL A 73 2.32 -4.15 13.38
CA VAL A 73 0.95 -4.49 12.98
C VAL A 73 0.87 -4.93 11.51
N THR A 74 2.00 -5.01 10.84
CA THR A 74 2.01 -5.32 9.41
C THR A 74 1.35 -6.66 9.10
N ALA A 75 1.72 -7.71 9.83
CA ALA A 75 1.16 -9.03 9.58
C ALA A 75 -0.36 -9.05 9.79
N ASP A 76 -0.83 -8.40 10.84
CA ASP A 76 -2.26 -8.34 11.11
C ASP A 76 -3.01 -7.67 9.97
N VAL A 77 -2.45 -6.58 9.46
CA VAL A 77 -3.09 -5.84 8.39
C VAL A 77 -3.06 -6.63 7.07
N ILE A 78 -1.94 -7.28 6.76
CA ILE A 78 -1.85 -8.10 5.55
C ILE A 78 -2.90 -9.21 5.60
N GLU A 79 -3.01 -9.89 6.72
CA GLU A 79 -3.97 -10.98 6.85
C GLU A 79 -5.40 -10.48 6.64
N ARG A 80 -5.73 -9.36 7.26
CA ARG A 80 -7.06 -8.77 7.13
C ARG A 80 -7.35 -8.37 5.68
N GLU A 81 -6.39 -7.73 5.02
CA GLU A 81 -6.61 -7.26 3.65
C GLU A 81 -6.72 -8.43 2.67
N LEU A 82 -5.95 -9.48 2.87
CA LEU A 82 -6.08 -10.68 2.03
C LEU A 82 -7.46 -11.30 2.15
N ALA A 83 -8.02 -11.29 3.35
CA ALA A 83 -9.35 -11.82 3.57
C ALA A 83 -10.45 -10.93 3.00
N MET A 84 -10.28 -9.62 3.11
CA MET A 84 -11.29 -8.66 2.65
C MET A 84 -11.33 -8.56 1.13
N TYR A 85 -10.20 -8.70 0.48
CA TYR A 85 -10.08 -8.49 -0.96
C TYR A 85 -9.41 -9.68 -1.63
N PRO A 86 -10.11 -10.82 -1.71
CA PRO A 86 -9.49 -12.07 -2.15
C PRO A 86 -9.02 -12.05 -3.61
N HIS A 87 -9.48 -11.08 -4.39
CA HIS A 87 -9.07 -10.96 -5.79
C HIS A 87 -7.96 -9.93 -5.99
N ALA A 88 -7.58 -9.22 -4.94
CA ALA A 88 -6.54 -8.22 -5.04
C ALA A 88 -5.18 -8.83 -4.74
N VAL A 89 -4.14 -8.23 -5.28
CA VAL A 89 -2.78 -8.51 -4.86
C VAL A 89 -2.49 -7.61 -3.66
N VAL A 90 -1.95 -8.18 -2.60
CA VAL A 90 -1.59 -7.43 -1.40
C VAL A 90 -0.08 -7.40 -1.30
N THR A 91 0.50 -6.21 -1.16
CA THR A 91 1.92 -6.04 -0.97
C THR A 91 2.15 -5.16 0.25
N ASP A 92 3.33 -5.26 0.85
CA ASP A 92 3.71 -4.36 1.92
C ASP A 92 5.05 -3.72 1.58
N VAL A 93 5.29 -2.58 2.20
CA VAL A 93 6.53 -1.84 1.98
C VAL A 93 7.37 -1.75 3.25
N ALA A 94 7.14 -2.67 4.18
CA ALA A 94 7.91 -2.70 5.41
C ALA A 94 9.39 -2.95 5.11
N SER A 95 10.24 -2.28 5.87
CA SER A 95 11.68 -2.47 5.72
C SER A 95 12.16 -3.79 6.31
N VAL A 96 11.39 -4.38 7.21
CA VAL A 96 11.71 -5.66 7.84
C VAL A 96 10.70 -6.68 7.34
N LYS A 97 11.16 -7.64 6.53
CA LYS A 97 10.27 -8.60 5.88
C LYS A 97 10.15 -9.92 6.62
N LEU A 98 11.21 -10.34 7.28
CA LEU A 98 11.23 -11.69 7.84
C LEU A 98 10.21 -11.88 8.94
N ALA A 99 10.03 -10.88 9.80
CA ALA A 99 9.12 -11.04 10.92
C ALA A 99 7.65 -11.13 10.47
N PRO A 100 7.15 -10.21 9.63
CA PRO A 100 5.77 -10.32 9.17
C PRO A 100 5.51 -11.59 8.37
N LEU A 101 6.44 -11.97 7.51
CA LEU A 101 6.27 -13.16 6.70
C LEU A 101 6.23 -14.41 7.57
N GLY A 102 7.11 -14.49 8.55
CA GLY A 102 7.13 -15.60 9.49
C GLY A 102 5.82 -15.72 10.25
N GLU A 103 5.29 -14.60 10.74
CA GLU A 103 4.01 -14.61 11.44
C GLU A 103 2.88 -15.12 10.55
N LEU A 104 2.84 -14.64 9.30
CA LEU A 104 1.79 -15.07 8.37
C LEU A 104 1.87 -16.56 8.10
N ARG A 105 3.07 -17.09 7.95
CA ARG A 105 3.26 -18.52 7.73
C ARG A 105 2.83 -19.32 8.94
N GLU A 106 3.16 -18.87 10.13
CA GLU A 106 2.77 -19.55 11.36
C GLU A 106 1.26 -19.59 11.54
N ARG A 107 0.56 -18.57 11.06
CA ARG A 107 -0.89 -18.50 11.14
C ARG A 107 -1.56 -19.33 10.04
N GLY A 108 -0.80 -19.85 9.09
CA GLY A 108 -1.37 -20.62 7.99
C GLY A 108 -2.10 -19.77 6.99
N VAL A 109 -1.75 -18.51 6.85
CA VAL A 109 -2.38 -17.60 5.90
C VAL A 109 -2.01 -18.01 4.47
N ASP A 110 -3.00 -18.03 3.58
CA ASP A 110 -2.76 -18.30 2.17
C ASP A 110 -2.10 -17.07 1.55
N LEU A 111 -0.85 -17.23 1.11
CA LEU A 111 -0.05 -16.14 0.57
C LEU A 111 -0.02 -16.10 -0.94
N THR A 112 -0.95 -16.78 -1.60
CA THR A 112 -1.00 -16.83 -3.06
C THR A 112 -1.06 -15.44 -3.67
N HIS A 113 -1.81 -14.52 -3.06
CA HIS A 113 -1.98 -13.17 -3.58
C HIS A 113 -1.14 -12.13 -2.83
N TYR A 114 -0.13 -12.58 -2.10
CA TYR A 114 0.74 -11.67 -1.37
C TYR A 114 2.10 -11.61 -2.04
N ILE A 115 2.59 -10.39 -2.27
CA ILE A 115 3.93 -10.15 -2.80
C ILE A 115 4.61 -9.14 -1.90
N GLY A 116 5.66 -9.55 -1.21
CA GLY A 116 6.44 -8.61 -0.42
C GLY A 116 7.21 -7.70 -1.35
N SER A 117 7.17 -6.41 -1.09
CA SER A 117 7.98 -5.47 -1.84
C SER A 117 8.83 -4.67 -0.87
N HIS A 118 9.93 -4.17 -1.38
CA HIS A 118 10.86 -3.40 -0.59
C HIS A 118 11.43 -2.32 -1.49
N PRO A 119 11.30 -1.06 -1.13
CA PRO A 119 11.84 0.02 -1.96
C PRO A 119 13.36 0.07 -1.85
N LEU A 120 14.01 -0.86 -2.51
CA LEU A 120 15.45 -1.02 -2.40
C LEU A 120 16.23 0.21 -2.85
N ALA A 121 15.72 0.86 -3.88
CA ALA A 121 16.37 2.08 -4.36
C ALA A 121 16.42 3.13 -3.28
N GLY A 122 15.34 3.26 -2.52
CA GLY A 122 15.32 4.20 -1.41
C GLY A 122 16.31 3.83 -0.34
N ARG A 123 16.41 2.57 -0.04
CA ARG A 123 17.32 2.11 1.00
C ARG A 123 18.77 2.43 0.66
N GLU A 124 19.13 2.30 -0.58
CA GLU A 124 20.52 2.49 -0.97
C GLU A 124 20.91 3.93 -1.12
N ARG A 125 19.93 4.77 -1.41
CA ARG A 125 20.21 6.16 -1.70
C ARG A 125 19.60 7.12 -0.71
N GLY A 126 19.08 6.59 0.36
CA GLY A 126 18.29 7.38 1.27
C GLY A 126 16.83 7.34 0.84
N GLY A 127 15.99 7.99 1.58
CA GLY A 127 14.57 7.80 1.48
C GLY A 127 13.89 8.38 0.26
N ALA A 128 14.54 9.27 -0.43
CA ALA A 128 13.84 10.02 -1.49
C ALA A 128 13.29 9.12 -2.57
N ILE A 129 14.00 8.08 -2.88
CA ILE A 129 13.61 7.22 -3.99
C ILE A 129 12.43 6.35 -3.65
N SER A 130 12.20 6.13 -2.38
CA SER A 130 11.08 5.30 -1.97
C SER A 130 9.75 5.86 -2.45
N ALA A 131 9.70 7.13 -2.78
CA ALA A 131 8.46 7.73 -3.25
C ALA A 131 8.25 7.59 -4.75
N ARG A 132 9.12 6.92 -5.45
CA ARG A 132 8.98 6.83 -6.90
C ARG A 132 7.86 5.89 -7.26
N ALA A 133 6.97 6.39 -8.10
CA ALA A 133 5.81 5.62 -8.52
C ALA A 133 6.18 4.43 -9.38
N ASP A 134 7.26 4.51 -10.13
CA ASP A 134 7.62 3.44 -11.04
C ASP A 134 8.04 2.15 -10.34
N ILE A 135 8.29 2.20 -9.06
CA ILE A 135 8.54 0.99 -8.29
C ILE A 135 7.32 0.08 -8.28
N PHE A 136 6.13 0.66 -8.37
CA PHE A 136 4.89 -0.05 -8.20
C PHE A 136 4.06 -0.14 -9.47
N ILE A 137 4.61 0.28 -10.55
CA ILE A 137 3.93 0.25 -11.84
C ILE A 137 4.61 -0.73 -12.78
#